data_0be5c8444b72b2a69512a9800f49f5a7
#
_entry.id   0be5c8444b72b2a69512a9800f49f5a7
#
_cell.length_a   1.000
_cell.length_b   1.000
_cell.length_c   1.000
_cell.angle_alpha   90.00
_cell.angle_beta   90.00
_cell.angle_gamma   90.00
#
_symmetry.space_group_name_H-M   'P 1'
#
loop_
_entity.id
_entity.type
_entity.pdbx_description
1 polymer ?
#
loop_
_entity_poly.entity_id
_entity_poly.type
_entity_poly.pdbx_seq_one_letter_code
_entity_poly.pdbx_strand_id
1 'polypeptide(L)'
;MAATPAGEITQRFVDSSDGVRIAVYEQGNPDGPTLVMAHGWPDSHVLWDGVVPLLAERFRIIRYDNRGVGKSSVPKPISAYTMPRLADDLSAVISEVGPAEPVHVLGHDWGSVATWEYLRRPGASDRVASFTSVSGPGTEHYGGYIFDSLKRPYRPKQFAQALDRLVRLLYWYPFAVPVIAPAVFRALFGGARNRAALTDRVPAAQRYRGDTVTTDLVNTLKIYRALATQPPLRFSGDRYVSVPVQLIVATKDPVVRPHGFDDLSRWVPRLWRRDIKARHWAPMSHPQVLATAVGELVDYLEGKPPSRALLRAESAARAKLI
;
A
#
# COMPACT_ATOMS: atom_id res chain seq x y z
N MET A 1 13.31 -21.74 11.95
CA MET A 1 14.51 -20.90 12.10
C MET A 1 14.14 -19.74 12.99
N ALA A 2 14.87 -19.44 14.04
CA ALA A 2 14.67 -18.25 14.86
C ALA A 2 15.01 -17.02 14.00
N ALA A 3 14.14 -16.01 13.99
CA ALA A 3 14.40 -14.75 13.29
C ALA A 3 15.61 -14.06 13.95
N THR A 4 16.62 -13.70 13.16
CA THR A 4 17.73 -12.87 13.61
C THR A 4 17.16 -11.54 14.11
N PRO A 5 17.61 -10.98 15.25
CA PRO A 5 17.12 -9.67 15.70
C PRO A 5 17.40 -8.65 14.59
N ALA A 6 16.34 -7.98 14.18
CA ALA A 6 16.41 -6.91 13.20
C ALA A 6 17.15 -5.71 13.79
N GLY A 7 18.43 -5.65 13.79
CA GLY A 7 19.36 -4.63 14.28
C GLY A 7 18.77 -3.36 14.95
N GLU A 8 19.61 -2.43 15.35
CA GLU A 8 19.18 -1.15 15.92
C GLU A 8 18.37 -0.34 14.89
N ILE A 9 17.25 0.24 15.32
CA ILE A 9 16.41 1.08 14.46
C ILE A 9 16.96 2.51 14.50
N THR A 10 17.43 2.99 13.36
CA THR A 10 17.79 4.40 13.19
C THR A 10 16.56 5.19 12.70
N GLN A 11 16.22 6.26 13.43
CA GLN A 11 15.11 7.15 13.06
C GLN A 11 15.64 8.49 12.60
N ARG A 12 15.11 8.98 11.46
CA ARG A 12 15.39 10.34 10.96
C ARG A 12 14.13 10.95 10.35
N PHE A 13 14.25 12.19 9.88
CA PHE A 13 13.19 12.88 9.18
C PHE A 13 13.62 13.25 7.76
N VAL A 14 12.66 13.19 6.85
CA VAL A 14 12.81 13.61 5.45
C VAL A 14 11.74 14.67 5.17
N ASP A 15 12.11 15.73 4.49
CA ASP A 15 11.17 16.78 4.10
C ASP A 15 10.56 16.47 2.73
N SER A 16 9.23 16.42 2.68
CA SER A 16 8.46 16.31 1.44
C SER A 16 8.47 17.64 0.67
N SER A 17 8.09 17.60 -0.60
CA SER A 17 8.13 18.77 -1.50
C SER A 17 7.32 19.98 -1.01
N ASP A 18 6.37 19.78 -0.09
CA ASP A 18 5.55 20.83 0.53
C ASP A 18 5.96 21.16 1.97
N GLY A 19 7.16 20.75 2.40
CA GLY A 19 7.72 21.00 3.73
C GLY A 19 7.12 20.12 4.84
N VAL A 20 6.33 19.11 4.51
CA VAL A 20 5.85 18.14 5.49
C VAL A 20 6.99 17.19 5.85
N ARG A 21 7.31 17.11 7.15
CA ARG A 21 8.36 16.23 7.67
C ARG A 21 7.83 14.82 7.85
N ILE A 22 8.50 13.85 7.22
CA ILE A 22 8.18 12.43 7.22
C ILE A 22 9.16 11.69 8.13
N ALA A 23 8.66 10.99 9.14
CA ALA A 23 9.48 10.15 10.00
C ALA A 23 9.82 8.84 9.28
N VAL A 24 11.13 8.56 9.19
CA VAL A 24 11.69 7.41 8.50
C VAL A 24 12.47 6.56 9.48
N TYR A 25 12.30 5.26 9.38
CA TYR A 25 12.92 4.25 10.25
C TYR A 25 13.70 3.27 9.38
N GLU A 26 14.99 3.16 9.66
CA GLU A 26 15.93 2.31 8.93
C GLU A 26 16.47 1.20 9.83
N GLN A 27 16.51 -0.03 9.30
CA GLN A 27 17.08 -1.20 9.97
C GLN A 27 17.41 -2.31 8.97
N GLY A 28 18.06 -3.37 9.43
CA GLY A 28 18.44 -4.53 8.61
C GLY A 28 19.83 -4.42 8.04
N ASN A 29 20.09 -5.08 6.90
CA ASN A 29 21.40 -5.14 6.27
C ASN A 29 21.69 -3.87 5.45
N PRO A 30 22.62 -3.00 5.89
CA PRO A 30 22.91 -1.74 5.19
C PRO A 30 23.47 -1.94 3.76
N ASP A 31 24.10 -3.08 3.50
CA ASP A 31 24.69 -3.42 2.20
C ASP A 31 23.73 -4.19 1.28
N GLY A 32 22.54 -4.50 1.78
CA GLY A 32 21.51 -5.22 1.02
C GLY A 32 20.67 -4.33 0.12
N PRO A 33 19.90 -4.94 -0.80
CA PRO A 33 18.95 -4.17 -1.62
C PRO A 33 17.98 -3.38 -0.74
N THR A 34 17.72 -2.14 -1.10
CA THR A 34 16.84 -1.27 -0.31
C THR A 34 15.37 -1.63 -0.54
N LEU A 35 14.65 -1.91 0.55
CA LEU A 35 13.21 -2.17 0.55
C LEU A 35 12.47 -1.09 1.33
N VAL A 36 11.70 -0.26 0.62
CA VAL A 36 10.83 0.77 1.21
C VAL A 36 9.46 0.18 1.48
N MET A 37 8.96 0.31 2.71
CA MET A 37 7.67 -0.22 3.13
C MET A 37 6.68 0.91 3.43
N ALA A 38 5.62 1.02 2.63
CA ALA A 38 4.58 2.05 2.69
C ALA A 38 3.29 1.49 3.29
N HIS A 39 2.91 1.96 4.48
CA HIS A 39 1.68 1.55 5.16
C HIS A 39 0.45 2.34 4.68
N GLY A 40 -0.74 1.87 5.04
CA GLY A 40 -2.02 2.53 4.76
C GLY A 40 -2.76 3.05 5.99
N TRP A 41 -4.08 3.15 5.89
CA TRP A 41 -4.96 3.59 6.96
C TRP A 41 -5.57 2.38 7.70
N PRO A 42 -5.67 2.41 9.02
CA PRO A 42 -5.23 3.42 9.99
C PRO A 42 -3.83 3.15 10.58
N ASP A 43 -2.97 2.49 9.83
CA ASP A 43 -1.70 1.94 10.30
C ASP A 43 -0.58 3.00 10.40
N SER A 44 0.60 2.56 10.86
CA SER A 44 1.87 3.27 10.86
C SER A 44 3.00 2.31 10.45
N HIS A 45 4.26 2.74 10.55
CA HIS A 45 5.43 1.89 10.28
C HIS A 45 5.41 0.55 11.04
N VAL A 46 4.73 0.45 12.19
CA VAL A 46 4.64 -0.79 12.99
C VAL A 46 3.79 -1.90 12.34
N LEU A 47 3.00 -1.59 11.30
CA LEU A 47 2.32 -2.59 10.47
C LEU A 47 3.28 -3.71 10.03
N TRP A 48 4.52 -3.35 9.80
CA TRP A 48 5.55 -4.21 9.21
C TRP A 48 6.37 -5.00 10.22
N ASP A 49 6.12 -4.85 11.54
CA ASP A 49 6.91 -5.50 12.59
C ASP A 49 6.98 -7.03 12.48
N GLY A 50 5.94 -7.66 11.91
CA GLY A 50 5.95 -9.10 11.62
C GLY A 50 6.73 -9.49 10.36
N VAL A 51 6.91 -8.56 9.40
CA VAL A 51 7.59 -8.79 8.12
C VAL A 51 9.08 -8.49 8.23
N VAL A 52 9.43 -7.42 8.94
CA VAL A 52 10.80 -6.93 9.08
C VAL A 52 11.80 -7.99 9.52
N PRO A 53 11.57 -8.77 10.62
CA PRO A 53 12.56 -9.77 11.07
C PRO A 53 12.81 -10.88 10.05
N LEU A 54 11.89 -11.08 9.10
CA LEU A 54 12.00 -12.10 8.05
C LEU A 54 12.85 -11.65 6.86
N LEU A 55 13.11 -10.33 6.76
CA LEU A 55 13.81 -9.72 5.63
C LEU A 55 15.08 -8.96 6.05
N ALA A 56 15.25 -8.64 7.34
CA ALA A 56 16.29 -7.75 7.84
C ALA A 56 17.73 -8.28 7.61
N GLU A 57 17.93 -9.59 7.56
CA GLU A 57 19.24 -10.18 7.28
C GLU A 57 19.69 -9.89 5.84
N ARG A 58 18.74 -9.76 4.93
CA ARG A 58 19.01 -9.59 3.49
C ARG A 58 18.88 -8.17 3.01
N PHE A 59 17.86 -7.44 3.49
CA PHE A 59 17.46 -6.14 2.97
C PHE A 59 17.85 -5.00 3.91
N ARG A 60 18.25 -3.88 3.34
CA ARG A 60 18.19 -2.58 3.98
C ARG A 60 16.73 -2.13 3.99
N ILE A 61 16.10 -2.16 5.16
CA ILE A 61 14.67 -1.93 5.30
C ILE A 61 14.41 -0.50 5.74
N ILE A 62 13.60 0.20 4.94
CA ILE A 62 13.14 1.55 5.18
C ILE A 62 11.63 1.51 5.40
N ARG A 63 11.19 1.93 6.58
CA ARG A 63 9.78 2.15 6.90
C ARG A 63 9.57 3.63 7.13
N TYR A 64 8.39 4.14 6.87
CA TYR A 64 8.07 5.52 7.19
C TYR A 64 6.63 5.66 7.68
N ASP A 65 6.37 6.70 8.48
CA ASP A 65 5.02 7.10 8.84
C ASP A 65 4.50 8.08 7.77
N ASN A 66 3.35 7.80 7.18
CA ASN A 66 2.68 8.73 6.28
C ASN A 66 2.38 10.05 6.99
N ARG A 67 2.23 11.16 6.24
CA ARG A 67 1.77 12.43 6.80
C ARG A 67 0.52 12.26 7.66
N GLY A 68 0.52 12.84 8.85
CA GLY A 68 -0.58 12.73 9.81
C GLY A 68 -0.51 11.52 10.73
N VAL A 69 0.53 10.68 10.63
CA VAL A 69 0.71 9.43 11.37
C VAL A 69 1.99 9.47 12.20
N GLY A 70 1.94 8.84 13.37
CA GLY A 70 3.10 8.59 14.22
C GLY A 70 3.89 9.83 14.53
N LYS A 71 5.17 9.86 14.13
CA LYS A 71 6.06 11.02 14.33
C LYS A 71 6.12 11.98 13.13
N SER A 72 5.43 11.67 12.02
CA SER A 72 5.34 12.58 10.89
C SER A 72 4.47 13.79 11.17
N SER A 73 4.75 14.90 10.48
CA SER A 73 3.96 16.14 10.61
C SER A 73 2.49 15.90 10.27
N VAL A 74 1.60 16.64 10.96
CA VAL A 74 0.14 16.60 10.77
C VAL A 74 -0.31 17.86 10.06
N PRO A 75 -0.30 17.94 8.73
CA PRO A 75 -0.73 19.13 8.01
C PRO A 75 -2.22 19.42 8.25
N LYS A 76 -2.55 20.73 8.35
CA LYS A 76 -3.92 21.18 8.61
C LYS A 76 -4.84 21.08 7.39
N PRO A 77 -4.42 21.55 6.17
CA PRO A 77 -5.31 21.61 5.02
C PRO A 77 -5.65 20.21 4.48
N ILE A 78 -6.89 20.05 4.02
CA ILE A 78 -7.37 18.79 3.41
C ILE A 78 -6.58 18.50 2.12
N SER A 79 -6.23 19.54 1.35
CA SER A 79 -5.45 19.42 0.11
C SER A 79 -4.07 18.79 0.30
N ALA A 80 -3.55 18.78 1.53
CA ALA A 80 -2.31 18.08 1.86
C ALA A 80 -2.46 16.53 1.88
N TYR A 81 -3.67 15.99 1.85
CA TYR A 81 -3.93 14.55 1.96
C TYR A 81 -4.39 13.92 0.65
N THR A 82 -4.10 14.56 -0.47
CA THR A 82 -4.39 13.99 -1.81
C THR A 82 -3.40 12.89 -2.17
N MET A 83 -3.77 11.99 -3.08
CA MET A 83 -2.88 10.91 -3.52
C MET A 83 -1.57 11.42 -4.13
N PRO A 84 -1.55 12.47 -4.97
CA PRO A 84 -0.29 13.07 -5.42
C PRO A 84 0.62 13.53 -4.27
N ARG A 85 0.07 14.05 -3.15
CA ARG A 85 0.87 14.46 -1.99
C ARG A 85 1.45 13.27 -1.21
N LEU A 86 0.71 12.17 -1.08
CA LEU A 86 1.23 10.94 -0.50
C LEU A 86 2.32 10.33 -1.40
N ALA A 87 2.16 10.44 -2.71
CA ALA A 87 3.19 10.03 -3.68
C ALA A 87 4.44 10.94 -3.63
N ASP A 88 4.28 12.24 -3.31
CA ASP A 88 5.41 13.15 -3.06
C ASP A 88 6.20 12.72 -1.82
N ASP A 89 5.51 12.29 -0.75
CA ASP A 89 6.18 11.75 0.46
C ASP A 89 7.03 10.52 0.13
N LEU A 90 6.44 9.56 -0.59
CA LEU A 90 7.17 8.38 -1.05
C LEU A 90 8.37 8.77 -1.92
N SER A 91 8.20 9.73 -2.83
CA SER A 91 9.27 10.25 -3.68
C SER A 91 10.41 10.84 -2.87
N ALA A 92 10.10 11.63 -1.84
CA ALA A 92 11.09 12.23 -0.94
C ALA A 92 11.85 11.15 -0.17
N VAL A 93 11.16 10.16 0.38
CA VAL A 93 11.77 9.02 1.08
C VAL A 93 12.70 8.25 0.12
N ILE A 94 12.24 7.88 -1.08
CA ILE A 94 13.06 7.16 -2.08
C ILE A 94 14.31 7.98 -2.45
N SER A 95 14.16 9.28 -2.64
CA SER A 95 15.28 10.15 -3.01
C SER A 95 16.34 10.24 -1.93
N GLU A 96 15.93 10.23 -0.66
CA GLU A 96 16.83 10.31 0.48
C GLU A 96 17.57 8.99 0.74
N VAL A 97 16.88 7.83 0.57
CA VAL A 97 17.42 6.53 0.97
C VAL A 97 18.07 5.75 -0.16
N GLY A 98 17.68 6.01 -1.40
CA GLY A 98 18.18 5.32 -2.60
C GLY A 98 18.71 6.30 -3.66
N PRO A 99 19.72 7.14 -3.34
CA PRO A 99 20.16 8.15 -4.30
C PRO A 99 20.85 7.56 -5.54
N ALA A 100 21.50 6.41 -5.41
CA ALA A 100 22.28 5.78 -6.49
C ALA A 100 21.59 4.59 -7.15
N GLU A 101 20.87 3.78 -6.36
CA GLU A 101 20.28 2.52 -6.83
C GLU A 101 18.76 2.54 -6.73
N PRO A 102 18.03 1.96 -7.71
CA PRO A 102 16.59 1.81 -7.64
C PRO A 102 16.17 0.94 -6.44
N VAL A 103 15.13 1.38 -5.72
CA VAL A 103 14.64 0.67 -4.54
C VAL A 103 13.51 -0.32 -4.89
N HIS A 104 13.32 -1.33 -4.05
CA HIS A 104 12.11 -2.15 -4.05
C HIS A 104 11.07 -1.51 -3.13
N VAL A 105 9.78 -1.58 -3.50
CA VAL A 105 8.69 -1.04 -2.69
C VAL A 105 7.71 -2.15 -2.31
N LEU A 106 7.33 -2.20 -1.02
CA LEU A 106 6.23 -3.01 -0.50
C LEU A 106 5.16 -2.08 0.06
N GLY A 107 3.99 -2.02 -0.58
CA GLY A 107 2.92 -1.11 -0.19
C GLY A 107 1.65 -1.84 0.24
N HIS A 108 0.97 -1.31 1.26
CA HIS A 108 -0.32 -1.80 1.74
C HIS A 108 -1.35 -0.68 1.76
N ASP A 109 -2.60 -0.97 1.36
CA ASP A 109 -3.75 -0.07 1.39
C ASP A 109 -3.43 1.30 0.75
N TRP A 110 -3.61 2.45 1.43
CA TRP A 110 -3.26 3.78 0.89
C TRP A 110 -1.78 3.95 0.57
N GLY A 111 -0.88 3.24 1.25
CA GLY A 111 0.54 3.23 0.87
C GLY A 111 0.77 2.54 -0.47
N SER A 112 0.02 1.47 -0.75
CA SER A 112 0.01 0.86 -2.08
C SER A 112 -0.59 1.80 -3.13
N VAL A 113 -1.71 2.46 -2.82
CA VAL A 113 -2.35 3.44 -3.75
C VAL A 113 -1.42 4.61 -4.07
N ALA A 114 -0.73 5.15 -3.07
CA ALA A 114 0.25 6.22 -3.27
C ALA A 114 1.45 5.75 -4.12
N THR A 115 1.87 4.49 -3.94
CA THR A 115 2.92 3.89 -4.77
C THR A 115 2.48 3.79 -6.24
N TRP A 116 1.25 3.32 -6.52
CA TRP A 116 0.70 3.30 -7.86
C TRP A 116 0.67 4.70 -8.50
N GLU A 117 0.32 5.73 -7.73
CA GLU A 117 0.33 7.13 -8.18
C GLU A 117 1.75 7.59 -8.52
N TYR A 118 2.74 7.23 -7.70
CA TYR A 118 4.14 7.52 -7.95
C TYR A 118 4.67 6.83 -9.22
N LEU A 119 4.36 5.54 -9.41
CA LEU A 119 4.88 4.73 -10.53
C LEU A 119 4.40 5.19 -11.91
N ARG A 120 3.36 6.00 -11.99
CA ARG A 120 2.89 6.60 -13.25
C ARG A 120 3.65 7.88 -13.62
N ARG A 121 4.52 8.37 -12.75
CA ARG A 121 5.30 9.57 -13.01
C ARG A 121 6.48 9.27 -13.94
N PRO A 122 6.86 10.21 -14.82
CA PRO A 122 8.08 10.09 -15.61
C PRO A 122 9.30 9.82 -14.71
N GLY A 123 10.18 8.92 -15.13
CA GLY A 123 11.39 8.56 -14.38
C GLY A 123 11.18 7.66 -13.15
N ALA A 124 9.95 7.24 -12.84
CA ALA A 124 9.71 6.35 -11.70
C ALA A 124 10.43 4.99 -11.85
N SER A 125 10.55 4.48 -13.07
CA SER A 125 11.29 3.23 -13.39
C SER A 125 12.78 3.32 -13.11
N ASP A 126 13.36 4.51 -13.10
CA ASP A 126 14.77 4.72 -12.81
C ASP A 126 15.03 4.72 -11.29
N ARG A 127 13.99 4.84 -10.50
CA ARG A 127 14.02 4.95 -9.03
C ARG A 127 13.43 3.74 -8.31
N VAL A 128 12.58 2.96 -8.98
CA VAL A 128 11.92 1.78 -8.41
C VAL A 128 12.19 0.55 -9.26
N ALA A 129 12.91 -0.41 -8.70
CA ALA A 129 13.23 -1.69 -9.33
C ALA A 129 12.05 -2.66 -9.37
N SER A 130 11.22 -2.66 -8.33
CA SER A 130 9.97 -3.43 -8.27
C SER A 130 9.00 -2.92 -7.23
N PHE A 131 7.73 -3.29 -7.41
CA PHE A 131 6.67 -2.97 -6.47
C PHE A 131 5.85 -4.22 -6.10
N THR A 132 5.71 -4.49 -4.80
CA THR A 132 4.77 -5.48 -4.27
C THR A 132 3.57 -4.75 -3.66
N SER A 133 2.40 -4.88 -4.31
CA SER A 133 1.14 -4.23 -3.93
C SER A 133 0.27 -5.19 -3.11
N VAL A 134 -0.17 -4.74 -1.94
CA VAL A 134 -1.04 -5.52 -1.05
C VAL A 134 -2.31 -4.72 -0.76
N SER A 135 -3.47 -5.24 -1.11
CA SER A 135 -4.80 -4.69 -0.77
C SER A 135 -5.01 -3.20 -1.10
N GLY A 136 -4.31 -2.65 -2.10
CA GLY A 136 -4.41 -1.25 -2.52
C GLY A 136 -4.23 -1.08 -4.03
N PRO A 137 -5.29 -1.14 -4.86
CA PRO A 137 -5.21 -0.90 -6.30
C PRO A 137 -5.02 0.57 -6.61
N GLY A 138 -4.31 0.88 -7.68
CA GLY A 138 -4.13 2.26 -8.14
C GLY A 138 -5.47 2.94 -8.49
N THR A 139 -5.63 4.19 -8.11
CA THR A 139 -6.87 4.97 -8.35
C THR A 139 -7.24 5.04 -9.82
N GLU A 140 -6.27 5.29 -10.70
CA GLU A 140 -6.46 5.33 -12.16
C GLU A 140 -6.89 3.98 -12.73
N HIS A 141 -6.30 2.88 -12.26
CA HIS A 141 -6.67 1.54 -12.71
C HIS A 141 -8.07 1.16 -12.22
N TYR A 142 -8.33 1.37 -10.92
CA TYR A 142 -9.58 0.98 -10.29
C TYR A 142 -10.77 1.81 -10.79
N GLY A 143 -10.62 3.13 -10.76
CA GLY A 143 -11.65 4.05 -11.20
C GLY A 143 -11.84 4.05 -12.72
N GLY A 144 -10.75 3.98 -13.48
CA GLY A 144 -10.83 3.88 -14.92
C GLY A 144 -11.53 2.61 -15.41
N TYR A 145 -11.33 1.47 -14.72
CA TYR A 145 -12.10 0.27 -15.01
C TYR A 145 -13.59 0.48 -14.77
N ILE A 146 -13.98 1.13 -13.65
CA ILE A 146 -15.38 1.46 -13.36
C ILE A 146 -15.95 2.28 -14.51
N PHE A 147 -15.30 3.38 -14.86
CA PHE A 147 -15.76 4.29 -15.90
C PHE A 147 -15.89 3.62 -17.27
N ASP A 148 -14.86 2.85 -17.68
CA ASP A 148 -14.86 2.14 -18.96
C ASP A 148 -15.93 1.04 -19.03
N SER A 149 -16.19 0.36 -17.91
CA SER A 149 -17.14 -0.75 -17.86
C SER A 149 -18.59 -0.26 -17.79
N LEU A 150 -18.87 0.85 -17.10
CA LEU A 150 -20.22 1.44 -17.06
C LEU A 150 -20.68 1.96 -18.43
N LYS A 151 -19.74 2.35 -19.30
CA LYS A 151 -20.05 2.71 -20.69
C LYS A 151 -20.38 1.52 -21.60
N ARG A 152 -20.21 0.29 -21.10
CA ARG A 152 -20.34 -0.95 -21.89
C ARG A 152 -21.32 -1.93 -21.25
N PRO A 153 -22.63 -1.57 -21.13
CA PRO A 153 -23.62 -2.42 -20.46
C PRO A 153 -23.83 -3.77 -21.17
N TYR A 154 -23.47 -3.86 -22.45
CA TYR A 154 -23.48 -5.10 -23.25
C TYR A 154 -22.39 -6.11 -22.80
N ARG A 155 -21.53 -5.75 -21.83
CA ARG A 155 -20.59 -6.65 -21.15
C ARG A 155 -21.03 -6.87 -19.70
N PRO A 156 -22.02 -7.74 -19.45
CA PRO A 156 -22.73 -7.79 -18.18
C PRO A 156 -21.83 -8.13 -16.99
N LYS A 157 -20.80 -8.97 -17.17
CA LYS A 157 -19.86 -9.32 -16.13
C LYS A 157 -19.03 -8.10 -15.68
N GLN A 158 -18.44 -7.37 -16.63
CA GLN A 158 -17.63 -6.17 -16.34
C GLN A 158 -18.50 -5.06 -15.74
N PHE A 159 -19.71 -4.89 -16.26
CA PHE A 159 -20.68 -3.92 -15.76
C PHE A 159 -21.06 -4.21 -14.30
N ALA A 160 -21.38 -5.47 -13.97
CA ALA A 160 -21.68 -5.89 -12.59
C ALA A 160 -20.48 -5.69 -11.65
N GLN A 161 -19.26 -6.01 -12.11
CA GLN A 161 -18.04 -5.76 -11.34
C GLN A 161 -17.80 -4.27 -11.11
N ALA A 162 -18.09 -3.42 -12.08
CA ALA A 162 -17.97 -1.96 -11.94
C ALA A 162 -18.97 -1.42 -10.90
N LEU A 163 -20.21 -1.92 -10.91
CA LEU A 163 -21.21 -1.57 -9.89
C LEU A 163 -20.78 -2.04 -8.50
N ASP A 164 -20.26 -3.27 -8.34
CA ASP A 164 -19.75 -3.76 -7.06
C ASP A 164 -18.59 -2.88 -6.55
N ARG A 165 -17.65 -2.52 -7.43
CA ARG A 165 -16.55 -1.59 -7.09
C ARG A 165 -17.08 -0.22 -6.65
N LEU A 166 -18.05 0.34 -7.37
CA LEU A 166 -18.65 1.64 -7.07
C LEU A 166 -19.36 1.63 -5.71
N VAL A 167 -20.18 0.61 -5.45
CA VAL A 167 -20.90 0.44 -4.16
C VAL A 167 -19.90 0.34 -3.00
N ARG A 168 -18.78 -0.35 -3.22
CA ARG A 168 -17.74 -0.47 -2.20
C ARG A 168 -17.00 0.83 -1.89
N LEU A 169 -17.00 1.81 -2.78
CA LEU A 169 -16.43 3.12 -2.50
C LEU A 169 -17.35 4.00 -1.65
N LEU A 170 -18.63 3.64 -1.49
CA LEU A 170 -19.58 4.46 -0.73
C LEU A 170 -19.20 4.64 0.74
N TYR A 171 -18.41 3.74 1.34
CA TYR A 171 -17.92 3.90 2.72
C TYR A 171 -17.03 5.14 2.90
N TRP A 172 -16.48 5.69 1.83
CA TRP A 172 -15.67 6.91 1.91
C TRP A 172 -16.48 8.11 2.39
N TYR A 173 -17.77 8.19 2.02
CA TYR A 173 -18.62 9.33 2.37
C TYR A 173 -18.82 9.49 3.88
N PRO A 174 -19.25 8.48 4.66
CA PRO A 174 -19.33 8.60 6.11
C PRO A 174 -17.98 8.93 6.76
N PHE A 175 -16.86 8.44 6.22
CA PHE A 175 -15.51 8.75 6.74
C PHE A 175 -15.08 10.20 6.40
N ALA A 176 -15.61 10.75 5.32
CA ALA A 176 -15.33 12.12 4.90
C ALA A 176 -16.09 13.18 5.73
N VAL A 177 -17.14 12.81 6.48
CA VAL A 177 -17.99 13.78 7.21
C VAL A 177 -17.16 14.50 8.29
N PRO A 178 -17.03 15.85 8.22
CA PRO A 178 -16.30 16.60 9.23
C PRO A 178 -16.98 16.49 10.61
N VAL A 179 -16.18 16.59 11.67
CA VAL A 179 -16.62 16.55 13.07
C VAL A 179 -17.23 15.20 13.48
N ILE A 180 -18.24 14.71 12.77
CA ILE A 180 -18.97 13.46 13.11
C ILE A 180 -18.03 12.26 13.00
N ALA A 181 -17.39 12.04 11.85
CA ALA A 181 -16.49 10.90 11.68
C ALA A 181 -15.37 10.88 12.75
N PRO A 182 -14.61 11.98 12.98
CA PRO A 182 -13.63 12.03 14.06
C PRO A 182 -14.19 11.73 15.44
N ALA A 183 -15.38 12.23 15.76
CA ALA A 183 -16.01 11.99 17.06
C ALA A 183 -16.40 10.51 17.24
N VAL A 184 -17.03 9.91 16.22
CA VAL A 184 -17.39 8.49 16.21
C VAL A 184 -16.15 7.61 16.32
N PHE A 185 -15.09 7.88 15.55
CA PHE A 185 -13.88 7.08 15.61
C PHE A 185 -13.15 7.22 16.95
N ARG A 186 -13.11 8.41 17.56
CA ARG A 186 -12.58 8.58 18.93
C ARG A 186 -13.39 7.78 19.97
N ALA A 187 -14.71 7.81 19.87
CA ALA A 187 -15.58 7.06 20.76
C ALA A 187 -15.40 5.54 20.62
N LEU A 188 -15.33 5.05 19.37
CA LEU A 188 -15.19 3.63 19.08
C LEU A 188 -13.79 3.08 19.39
N PHE A 189 -12.73 3.85 19.14
CA PHE A 189 -11.35 3.38 19.18
C PHE A 189 -10.45 4.08 20.21
N GLY A 190 -10.98 5.03 20.97
CA GLY A 190 -10.24 5.76 22.00
C GLY A 190 -9.78 4.92 23.19
N GLY A 191 -10.43 3.78 23.45
CA GLY A 191 -10.05 2.85 24.52
C GLY A 191 -9.17 1.69 24.04
N ALA A 192 -8.27 1.19 24.88
CA ALA A 192 -7.40 0.05 24.55
C ALA A 192 -8.19 -1.21 24.13
N ARG A 193 -9.34 -1.46 24.78
CA ARG A 193 -10.24 -2.59 24.45
C ARG A 193 -10.82 -2.46 23.04
N ASN A 194 -11.18 -1.24 22.64
CA ASN A 194 -11.78 -0.99 21.34
C ASN A 194 -10.71 -0.96 20.22
N ARG A 195 -9.48 -0.55 20.54
CA ARG A 195 -8.34 -0.67 19.60
C ARG A 195 -8.04 -2.13 19.25
N ALA A 196 -8.14 -3.03 20.23
CA ALA A 196 -8.00 -4.46 20.00
C ALA A 196 -9.04 -5.01 19.02
N ALA A 197 -10.26 -4.47 19.02
CA ALA A 197 -11.33 -4.92 18.11
C ALA A 197 -11.05 -4.64 16.62
N LEU A 198 -10.29 -3.58 16.28
CA LEU A 198 -9.79 -3.34 14.90
C LEU A 198 -8.94 -4.50 14.40
N THR A 199 -8.16 -5.08 15.30
CA THR A 199 -7.20 -6.15 15.02
C THR A 199 -7.64 -7.52 15.53
N ASP A 200 -8.87 -7.64 16.04
CA ASP A 200 -9.38 -8.86 16.73
C ASP A 200 -9.41 -10.12 15.85
N ARG A 201 -9.18 -9.94 14.53
CA ARG A 201 -9.10 -11.01 13.53
C ARG A 201 -7.67 -11.36 13.15
N VAL A 202 -6.69 -10.81 13.87
CA VAL A 202 -5.26 -11.03 13.69
C VAL A 202 -4.72 -11.74 14.95
N PRO A 203 -3.76 -12.67 14.82
CA PRO A 203 -3.15 -13.33 15.98
C PRO A 203 -2.68 -12.34 17.04
N ALA A 204 -2.90 -12.64 18.31
CA ALA A 204 -2.63 -11.73 19.44
C ALA A 204 -1.18 -11.21 19.47
N ALA A 205 -0.21 -12.03 19.04
CA ALA A 205 1.21 -11.67 18.97
C ALA A 205 1.53 -10.63 17.88
N GLN A 206 0.62 -10.45 16.91
CA GLN A 206 0.77 -9.55 15.76
C GLN A 206 -0.21 -8.38 15.81
N ARG A 207 -0.89 -8.17 16.94
CA ARG A 207 -1.82 -7.05 17.11
C ARG A 207 -1.07 -5.73 17.11
N TYR A 208 -1.65 -4.74 16.44
CA TYR A 208 -1.15 -3.38 16.39
C TYR A 208 -1.00 -2.79 17.81
N ARG A 209 0.19 -2.32 18.13
CA ARG A 209 0.56 -1.76 19.46
C ARG A 209 0.91 -0.28 19.43
N GLY A 210 0.65 0.41 18.33
CA GLY A 210 0.98 1.84 18.22
C GLY A 210 0.17 2.68 19.22
N ASP A 211 0.85 3.48 20.06
CA ASP A 211 0.21 4.35 21.06
C ASP A 211 -0.60 5.47 20.40
N THR A 212 -0.25 5.83 19.17
CA THR A 212 -0.85 6.92 18.41
C THR A 212 -2.05 6.51 17.57
N VAL A 213 -2.39 5.22 17.49
CA VAL A 213 -3.35 4.66 16.53
C VAL A 213 -4.69 5.42 16.42
N THR A 214 -5.28 5.83 17.54
CA THR A 214 -6.56 6.57 17.53
C THR A 214 -6.39 7.97 16.97
N THR A 215 -5.29 8.63 17.29
CA THR A 215 -4.96 9.97 16.80
C THR A 215 -4.64 9.91 15.31
N ASP A 216 -3.84 8.95 14.89
CA ASP A 216 -3.43 8.73 13.51
C ASP A 216 -4.63 8.43 12.61
N LEU A 217 -5.51 7.53 13.08
CA LEU A 217 -6.77 7.21 12.44
C LEU A 217 -7.62 8.46 12.18
N VAL A 218 -7.77 9.31 13.20
CA VAL A 218 -8.58 10.53 13.09
C VAL A 218 -7.91 11.58 12.18
N ASN A 219 -6.61 11.79 12.31
CA ASN A 219 -5.87 12.74 11.49
C ASN A 219 -5.97 12.41 10.00
N THR A 220 -5.88 11.13 9.68
CA THR A 220 -5.81 10.63 8.30
C THR A 220 -7.17 10.36 7.67
N LEU A 221 -8.31 10.55 8.40
CA LEU A 221 -9.63 10.70 7.77
C LEU A 221 -9.68 11.82 6.72
N LYS A 222 -8.72 12.73 6.76
CA LYS A 222 -8.53 13.76 5.72
C LYS A 222 -8.25 13.19 4.33
N ILE A 223 -7.72 11.98 4.22
CA ILE A 223 -7.56 11.27 2.93
C ILE A 223 -8.95 11.08 2.28
N TYR A 224 -9.92 10.57 3.03
CA TYR A 224 -11.28 10.36 2.54
C TYR A 224 -11.99 11.67 2.19
N ARG A 225 -11.73 12.74 2.97
CA ARG A 225 -12.25 14.08 2.65
C ARG A 225 -11.63 14.65 1.38
N ALA A 226 -10.31 14.50 1.22
CA ALA A 226 -9.62 14.93 0.01
C ALA A 226 -10.20 14.24 -1.22
N LEU A 227 -10.45 12.93 -1.15
CA LEU A 227 -11.07 12.17 -2.23
C LEU A 227 -12.53 12.59 -2.52
N ALA A 228 -13.31 12.86 -1.46
CA ALA A 228 -14.72 13.25 -1.60
C ALA A 228 -14.90 14.70 -2.11
N THR A 229 -13.91 15.57 -1.89
CA THR A 229 -13.97 17.00 -2.28
C THR A 229 -13.21 17.32 -3.56
N GLN A 230 -12.46 16.37 -4.09
CA GLN A 230 -11.85 16.54 -5.41
C GLN A 230 -12.92 16.59 -6.51
N PRO A 231 -12.69 17.39 -7.58
CA PRO A 231 -13.58 17.34 -8.75
C PRO A 231 -13.66 15.90 -9.25
N PRO A 232 -14.79 15.52 -9.89
CA PRO A 232 -15.03 14.14 -10.32
C PRO A 232 -13.80 13.62 -11.02
N LEU A 233 -13.34 12.45 -10.56
CA LEU A 233 -12.10 11.80 -10.95
C LEU A 233 -11.87 11.95 -12.45
N ARG A 234 -10.99 12.86 -12.84
CA ARG A 234 -10.50 12.93 -14.20
C ARG A 234 -9.42 11.88 -14.30
N PHE A 235 -9.81 10.74 -14.85
CA PHE A 235 -8.81 9.72 -15.20
C PHE A 235 -7.99 10.26 -16.35
N SER A 236 -6.67 10.34 -16.18
CA SER A 236 -5.75 10.83 -17.21
C SER A 236 -5.74 9.92 -18.44
N GLY A 237 -6.26 8.70 -18.30
CA GLY A 237 -6.18 7.65 -19.32
C GLY A 237 -4.83 6.95 -19.37
N ASP A 238 -3.79 7.55 -18.83
CA ASP A 238 -2.48 6.93 -18.70
C ASP A 238 -2.43 6.05 -17.45
N ARG A 239 -2.47 4.75 -17.67
CA ARG A 239 -2.44 3.71 -16.64
C ARG A 239 -1.21 2.84 -16.76
N TYR A 240 -0.32 3.15 -17.72
CA TYR A 240 0.85 2.32 -17.99
C TYR A 240 1.88 2.43 -16.86
N VAL A 241 2.38 1.27 -16.41
CA VAL A 241 3.43 1.15 -15.41
C VAL A 241 4.49 0.20 -15.92
N SER A 242 5.68 0.70 -16.22
CA SER A 242 6.82 -0.08 -16.73
C SER A 242 7.54 -0.88 -15.64
N VAL A 243 7.44 -0.44 -14.40
CA VAL A 243 8.05 -1.11 -13.24
C VAL A 243 7.46 -2.51 -13.05
N PRO A 244 8.27 -3.53 -12.76
CA PRO A 244 7.82 -4.87 -12.39
C PRO A 244 6.91 -4.83 -11.15
N VAL A 245 5.70 -5.38 -11.25
CA VAL A 245 4.73 -5.37 -10.15
C VAL A 245 4.31 -6.78 -9.74
N GLN A 246 4.30 -7.04 -8.45
CA GLN A 246 3.70 -8.22 -7.85
C GLN A 246 2.46 -7.83 -7.03
N LEU A 247 1.36 -8.52 -7.27
CA LEU A 247 0.12 -8.38 -6.51
C LEU A 247 0.00 -9.47 -5.46
N ILE A 248 -0.22 -9.10 -4.21
CA ILE A 248 -0.68 -9.99 -3.16
C ILE A 248 -2.16 -9.69 -2.93
N VAL A 249 -3.02 -10.54 -3.48
CA VAL A 249 -4.47 -10.36 -3.46
C VAL A 249 -5.09 -11.13 -2.30
N ALA A 250 -5.54 -10.41 -1.29
CA ALA A 250 -6.22 -10.98 -0.13
C ALA A 250 -7.67 -11.38 -0.50
N THR A 251 -7.93 -12.67 -0.73
CA THR A 251 -9.22 -13.15 -1.29
C THR A 251 -10.41 -12.99 -0.34
N LYS A 252 -10.17 -12.73 0.95
CA LYS A 252 -11.19 -12.46 1.97
C LYS A 252 -11.23 -10.99 2.40
N ASP A 253 -10.59 -10.10 1.65
CA ASP A 253 -10.62 -8.67 1.88
C ASP A 253 -12.06 -8.14 1.71
N PRO A 254 -12.64 -7.49 2.74
CA PRO A 254 -14.00 -6.96 2.63
C PRO A 254 -14.07 -5.66 1.81
N VAL A 255 -12.95 -4.95 1.66
CA VAL A 255 -12.86 -3.65 1.00
C VAL A 255 -12.47 -3.81 -0.46
N VAL A 256 -11.34 -4.46 -0.71
CA VAL A 256 -10.79 -4.64 -2.07
C VAL A 256 -10.99 -6.09 -2.52
N ARG A 257 -11.93 -6.31 -3.42
CA ARG A 257 -12.21 -7.64 -3.97
C ARG A 257 -11.14 -8.07 -4.99
N PRO A 258 -10.91 -9.39 -5.14
CA PRO A 258 -9.94 -9.91 -6.11
C PRO A 258 -10.11 -9.38 -7.53
N HIS A 259 -11.36 -9.20 -8.00
CA HIS A 259 -11.62 -8.63 -9.32
C HIS A 259 -11.20 -7.15 -9.47
N GLY A 260 -10.87 -6.47 -8.35
CA GLY A 260 -10.30 -5.12 -8.36
C GLY A 260 -8.93 -5.03 -9.07
N PHE A 261 -8.29 -6.17 -9.30
CA PHE A 261 -6.97 -6.30 -9.92
C PHE A 261 -7.00 -7.04 -11.27
N ASP A 262 -8.18 -7.45 -11.77
CA ASP A 262 -8.24 -8.40 -12.91
C ASP A 262 -7.77 -7.81 -14.24
N ASP A 263 -7.83 -6.49 -14.44
CA ASP A 263 -7.46 -5.83 -15.69
C ASP A 263 -6.04 -5.23 -15.69
N LEU A 264 -5.30 -5.34 -14.60
CA LEU A 264 -3.98 -4.72 -14.45
C LEU A 264 -2.94 -5.20 -15.45
N SER A 265 -3.03 -6.45 -15.89
CA SER A 265 -2.11 -7.02 -16.90
C SER A 265 -2.15 -6.32 -18.27
N ARG A 266 -3.17 -5.47 -18.53
CA ARG A 266 -3.22 -4.59 -19.71
C ARG A 266 -2.29 -3.40 -19.61
N TRP A 267 -1.96 -3.00 -18.41
CA TRP A 267 -1.26 -1.75 -18.09
C TRP A 267 0.12 -1.97 -17.50
N VAL A 268 0.38 -3.21 -17.04
CA VAL A 268 1.62 -3.61 -16.38
C VAL A 268 2.20 -4.81 -17.12
N PRO A 269 3.19 -4.66 -18.01
CA PRO A 269 3.75 -5.74 -18.81
C PRO A 269 4.43 -6.86 -18.00
N ARG A 270 5.07 -6.47 -16.88
CA ARG A 270 5.74 -7.39 -15.95
C ARG A 270 4.94 -7.52 -14.68
N LEU A 271 3.92 -8.40 -14.69
CA LEU A 271 2.98 -8.57 -13.60
C LEU A 271 2.96 -10.00 -13.07
N TRP A 272 3.02 -10.13 -11.75
CA TRP A 272 2.82 -11.37 -11.00
C TRP A 272 1.61 -11.22 -10.08
N ARG A 273 0.83 -12.29 -9.90
CA ARG A 273 -0.34 -12.28 -9.02
C ARG A 273 -0.34 -13.49 -8.10
N ARG A 274 -0.45 -13.25 -6.80
CA ARG A 274 -0.61 -14.27 -5.76
C ARG A 274 -1.91 -14.04 -5.01
N ASP A 275 -2.86 -14.93 -5.20
CA ASP A 275 -4.11 -14.93 -4.45
C ASP A 275 -3.89 -15.70 -3.14
N ILE A 276 -4.09 -15.03 -2.00
CA ILE A 276 -3.90 -15.62 -0.66
C ILE A 276 -5.20 -15.58 0.15
N LYS A 277 -5.43 -16.60 0.97
CA LYS A 277 -6.62 -16.67 1.83
C LYS A 277 -6.43 -15.79 3.08
N ALA A 278 -6.31 -14.51 2.90
CA ALA A 278 -6.14 -13.50 3.93
C ALA A 278 -7.28 -12.47 3.90
N ARG A 279 -7.42 -11.70 4.96
CA ARG A 279 -8.21 -10.48 5.03
C ARG A 279 -7.33 -9.26 4.73
N HIS A 280 -7.88 -8.06 4.90
CA HIS A 280 -7.23 -6.80 4.56
C HIS A 280 -5.81 -6.66 5.14
N TRP A 281 -5.62 -6.94 6.44
CA TRP A 281 -4.31 -6.84 7.11
C TRP A 281 -3.43 -8.09 6.88
N ALA A 282 -3.19 -8.42 5.63
CA ALA A 282 -2.27 -9.50 5.26
C ALA A 282 -0.83 -9.30 5.80
N PRO A 283 -0.27 -8.08 5.89
CA PRO A 283 1.04 -7.88 6.51
C PRO A 283 1.16 -8.39 7.94
N MET A 284 0.07 -8.28 8.72
CA MET A 284 0.04 -8.75 10.11
C MET A 284 -0.28 -10.23 10.23
N SER A 285 -1.20 -10.75 9.40
CA SER A 285 -1.69 -12.12 9.51
C SER A 285 -0.89 -13.15 8.72
N HIS A 286 -0.16 -12.74 7.69
CA HIS A 286 0.60 -13.60 6.77
C HIS A 286 1.98 -13.00 6.44
N PRO A 287 2.78 -12.56 7.43
CA PRO A 287 4.05 -11.88 7.18
C PRO A 287 5.04 -12.75 6.41
N GLN A 288 5.07 -14.08 6.66
CA GLN A 288 5.94 -15.02 5.96
C GLN A 288 5.62 -15.09 4.47
N VAL A 289 4.34 -15.03 4.10
CA VAL A 289 3.92 -15.05 2.69
C VAL A 289 4.42 -13.81 1.97
N LEU A 290 4.31 -12.65 2.61
CA LEU A 290 4.79 -11.39 2.06
C LEU A 290 6.31 -11.37 1.92
N ALA A 291 7.02 -11.78 2.98
CA ALA A 291 8.47 -11.83 2.98
C ALA A 291 9.02 -12.77 1.89
N THR A 292 8.44 -13.98 1.78
CA THR A 292 8.80 -14.94 0.72
C THR A 292 8.53 -14.35 -0.67
N ALA A 293 7.36 -13.74 -0.86
CA ALA A 293 6.97 -13.17 -2.15
C ALA A 293 7.90 -12.03 -2.60
N VAL A 294 8.25 -11.12 -1.68
CA VAL A 294 9.22 -10.05 -1.94
C VAL A 294 10.59 -10.63 -2.27
N GLY A 295 11.08 -11.56 -1.44
CA GLY A 295 12.39 -12.19 -1.67
C GLY A 295 12.49 -12.89 -3.02
N GLU A 296 11.49 -13.69 -3.41
CA GLU A 296 11.47 -14.40 -4.70
C GLU A 296 11.45 -13.46 -5.91
N LEU A 297 10.69 -12.35 -5.82
CA LEU A 297 10.66 -11.37 -6.91
C LEU A 297 12.01 -10.66 -7.04
N VAL A 298 12.61 -10.23 -5.94
CA VAL A 298 13.91 -9.55 -5.95
C VAL A 298 15.00 -10.48 -6.45
N ASP A 299 15.06 -11.74 -5.97
CA ASP A 299 16.00 -12.76 -6.48
C ASP A 299 15.93 -12.92 -8.00
N TYR A 300 14.73 -12.99 -8.54
CA TYR A 300 14.52 -13.11 -9.98
C TYR A 300 14.99 -11.87 -10.74
N LEU A 301 14.76 -10.68 -10.20
CA LEU A 301 15.20 -9.42 -10.82
C LEU A 301 16.72 -9.22 -10.75
N GLU A 302 17.36 -9.80 -9.73
CA GLU A 302 18.82 -9.89 -9.58
C GLU A 302 19.46 -11.00 -10.44
N GLY A 303 18.69 -11.68 -11.28
CA GLY A 303 19.18 -12.69 -12.24
C GLY A 303 19.17 -14.13 -11.72
N LYS A 304 18.63 -14.42 -10.54
CA LYS A 304 18.45 -15.81 -10.08
C LYS A 304 17.30 -16.49 -10.82
N PRO A 305 17.33 -17.82 -10.98
CA PRO A 305 16.24 -18.56 -11.59
C PRO A 305 14.90 -18.31 -10.85
N PRO A 306 13.79 -18.16 -11.59
CA PRO A 306 12.48 -17.94 -10.95
C PRO A 306 12.04 -19.17 -10.16
N SER A 307 11.48 -18.96 -8.98
CA SER A 307 10.85 -20.03 -8.21
C SER A 307 9.60 -20.58 -8.92
N ARG A 308 9.22 -21.81 -8.61
CA ARG A 308 7.95 -22.40 -9.11
C ARG A 308 6.73 -21.55 -8.70
N ALA A 309 6.79 -20.91 -7.54
CA ALA A 309 5.71 -20.05 -7.05
C ALA A 309 5.64 -18.73 -7.84
N LEU A 310 6.79 -18.15 -8.20
CA LEU A 310 6.84 -16.94 -9.03
C LEU A 310 6.33 -17.20 -10.46
N LEU A 311 6.69 -18.34 -11.07
CA LEU A 311 6.17 -18.75 -12.39
C LEU A 311 4.66 -18.94 -12.38
N ARG A 312 4.11 -19.55 -11.33
CA ARG A 312 2.65 -19.67 -11.16
C ARG A 312 1.99 -18.30 -11.02
N ALA A 313 2.61 -17.38 -10.30
CA ALA A 313 2.10 -16.03 -10.11
C ALA A 313 2.07 -15.23 -11.43
N GLU A 314 3.04 -15.40 -12.30
CA GLU A 314 3.05 -14.82 -13.65
C GLU A 314 1.92 -15.37 -14.50
N SER A 315 1.77 -16.69 -14.53
CA SER A 315 0.68 -17.37 -15.26
C SER A 315 -0.70 -16.92 -14.75
N ALA A 316 -0.87 -16.77 -13.42
CA ALA A 316 -2.12 -16.30 -12.82
C ALA A 316 -2.45 -14.86 -13.22
N ALA A 317 -1.45 -13.99 -13.36
CA ALA A 317 -1.65 -12.63 -13.86
C ALA A 317 -2.13 -12.61 -15.32
N ARG A 318 -1.53 -13.43 -16.18
CA ARG A 318 -1.88 -13.54 -17.61
C ARG A 318 -3.29 -14.12 -17.82
N ALA A 319 -3.70 -15.09 -17.01
CA ALA A 319 -5.02 -15.73 -17.11
C ALA A 319 -6.20 -14.78 -16.82
N LYS A 320 -5.95 -13.61 -16.25
CA LYS A 320 -6.98 -12.57 -16.00
C LYS A 320 -7.19 -11.60 -17.16
N LEU A 321 -6.40 -11.73 -18.24
CA LEU A 321 -6.58 -10.93 -19.47
C LEU A 321 -7.79 -11.39 -20.33
N ILE A 322 -8.25 -12.61 -20.12
CA ILE A 322 -9.33 -13.26 -20.87
C ILE A 322 -10.64 -13.06 -20.10
#